data_29f39159d95d2a4185f4499033c233c8
#
_entry.id   29f39159d95d2a4185f4499033c233c8
#
_cell.length_a   1.000
_cell.length_b   1.000
_cell.length_c   1.000
_cell.angle_alpha   90.00
_cell.angle_beta   90.00
_cell.angle_gamma   90.00
#
_symmetry.space_group_name_H-M   'P 1'
#
loop_
_entity.id
_entity.type
_entity.pdbx_description
1 polymer ?
#
loop_
_entity_poly.entity_id
_entity_poly.type
_entity_poly.pdbx_seq_one_letter_code
_entity_poly.pdbx_strand_id
1 'polypeptide(L)'
;MDDKEKTVGAILKEARLAKGISLADAEKATSIRSRYLQAVENDEYDKTPGEVFLKGIIRNYGNYLGLNGPELGNEYKARAAGMAAEAVRSQGIREVEKVRLNI
;
A
#
# COMPACT_ATOMS: atom_id res chain seq x y z
N MET A 1 20.63 3.49 -5.65
CA MET A 1 19.40 2.83 -5.21
C MET A 1 18.35 2.92 -6.28
N ASP A 2 17.78 1.82 -6.62
CA ASP A 2 16.80 1.74 -7.66
C ASP A 2 15.40 2.07 -7.16
N ASP A 3 14.59 2.66 -8.03
CA ASP A 3 13.20 2.89 -7.68
C ASP A 3 12.47 1.59 -7.38
N LYS A 4 12.95 0.50 -7.94
CA LYS A 4 12.34 -0.79 -7.71
C LYS A 4 12.39 -1.21 -6.25
N GLU A 5 13.35 -0.70 -5.52
CA GLU A 5 13.51 -1.06 -4.11
C GLU A 5 12.71 -0.20 -3.18
N LYS A 6 12.08 0.82 -3.71
CA LYS A 6 11.25 1.68 -2.88
C LYS A 6 9.90 1.04 -2.64
N THR A 7 9.48 1.08 -1.39
CA THR A 7 8.14 0.62 -1.07
C THR A 7 7.13 1.69 -1.42
N VAL A 8 5.86 1.29 -1.48
CA VAL A 8 4.79 2.25 -1.70
C VAL A 8 4.82 3.32 -0.62
N GLY A 9 5.07 2.93 0.63
CA GLY A 9 5.15 3.89 1.72
C GLY A 9 6.27 4.89 1.53
N ALA A 10 7.43 4.43 1.09
CA ALA A 10 8.55 5.32 0.86
C ALA A 10 8.25 6.32 -0.25
N ILE A 11 7.58 5.86 -1.30
CA ILE A 11 7.20 6.75 -2.40
C ILE A 11 6.27 7.84 -1.90
N LEU A 12 5.29 7.46 -1.10
CA LEU A 12 4.33 8.42 -0.55
C LEU A 12 5.03 9.43 0.36
N LYS A 13 5.90 8.93 1.24
CA LYS A 13 6.60 9.81 2.16
C LYS A 13 7.49 10.80 1.43
N GLU A 14 8.21 10.33 0.43
CA GLU A 14 9.08 11.22 -0.34
C GLU A 14 8.27 12.31 -1.03
N ALA A 15 7.14 11.94 -1.60
CA ALA A 15 6.31 12.92 -2.29
C ALA A 15 5.78 13.96 -1.31
N ARG A 16 5.38 13.52 -0.11
CA ARG A 16 4.90 14.45 0.91
C ARG A 16 5.97 15.43 1.34
N LEU A 17 7.15 14.90 1.62
CA LEU A 17 8.26 15.75 2.07
C LEU A 17 8.69 16.71 0.98
N ALA A 18 8.68 16.27 -0.27
CA ALA A 18 9.06 17.13 -1.37
C ALA A 18 8.11 18.31 -1.53
N LYS A 19 6.86 18.14 -1.12
CA LYS A 19 5.88 19.21 -1.20
C LYS A 19 5.78 20.01 0.09
N GLY A 20 6.57 19.66 1.10
CA GLY A 20 6.54 20.40 2.37
C GLY A 20 5.23 20.23 3.12
N ILE A 21 4.55 19.12 2.94
CA ILE A 21 3.25 18.86 3.56
C ILE A 21 3.46 18.09 4.86
N SER A 22 2.80 18.55 5.93
CA SER A 22 2.84 17.83 7.20
C SER A 22 1.79 16.72 7.20
N LEU A 23 1.96 15.76 8.12
CA LEU A 23 0.94 14.73 8.26
C LEU A 23 -0.39 15.32 8.70
N ALA A 24 -0.35 16.37 9.51
CA ALA A 24 -1.58 17.04 9.93
C ALA A 24 -2.30 17.66 8.74
N ASP A 25 -1.54 18.29 7.84
CA ASP A 25 -2.14 18.86 6.63
C ASP A 25 -2.75 17.77 5.76
N ALA A 26 -2.06 16.66 5.64
CA ALA A 26 -2.56 15.54 4.84
C ALA A 26 -3.83 14.96 5.45
N GLU A 27 -3.88 14.88 6.75
CA GLU A 27 -5.08 14.37 7.42
C GLU A 27 -6.28 15.27 7.14
N LYS A 28 -6.07 16.58 7.21
CA LYS A 28 -7.16 17.51 6.92
C LYS A 28 -7.66 17.36 5.50
N ALA A 29 -6.75 17.20 4.56
CA ALA A 29 -7.12 17.14 3.15
C ALA A 29 -7.78 15.83 2.78
N THR A 30 -7.32 14.73 3.34
CA THR A 30 -7.80 13.40 2.95
C THR A 30 -8.82 12.83 3.91
N SER A 31 -8.97 13.42 5.09
CA SER A 31 -9.82 12.89 6.16
C SER A 31 -9.34 11.53 6.66
N ILE A 32 -8.10 11.20 6.37
CA ILE A 32 -7.48 9.98 6.88
C ILE A 32 -6.63 10.36 8.08
N ARG A 33 -6.79 9.62 9.17
CA ARG A 33 -6.05 9.91 10.39
C ARG A 33 -4.55 9.90 10.14
N SER A 34 -3.85 10.87 10.72
CA SER A 34 -2.41 10.97 10.49
C SER A 34 -1.67 9.72 10.94
N ARG A 35 -2.16 9.05 11.98
CA ARG A 35 -1.50 7.82 12.43
C ARG A 35 -1.56 6.73 11.36
N TYR A 36 -2.63 6.69 10.57
CA TYR A 36 -2.72 5.73 9.48
C TYR A 36 -1.83 6.14 8.31
N LEU A 37 -1.79 7.44 8.03
CA LEU A 37 -0.90 7.93 6.99
C LEU A 37 0.55 7.62 7.34
N GLN A 38 0.91 7.83 8.59
CA GLN A 38 2.26 7.54 9.04
C GLN A 38 2.57 6.06 8.95
N ALA A 39 1.61 5.23 9.35
CA ALA A 39 1.81 3.79 9.28
C ALA A 39 2.06 3.34 7.85
N VAL A 40 1.28 3.88 6.92
CA VAL A 40 1.45 3.52 5.52
C VAL A 40 2.82 3.97 5.01
N GLU A 41 3.26 5.17 5.39
CA GLU A 41 4.57 5.66 4.96
C GLU A 41 5.70 4.80 5.51
N ASN A 42 5.50 4.22 6.68
CA ASN A 42 6.51 3.39 7.31
C ASN A 42 6.32 1.91 6.99
N ASP A 43 5.39 1.60 6.11
CA ASP A 43 5.08 0.22 5.72
C ASP A 43 4.64 -0.63 6.91
N GLU A 44 4.01 0.01 7.89
CA GLU A 44 3.47 -0.68 9.05
C GLU A 44 1.99 -0.95 8.83
N TYR A 45 1.72 -1.82 7.89
CA TYR A 45 0.36 -2.04 7.42
C TYR A 45 -0.53 -2.70 8.47
N ASP A 46 0.07 -3.38 9.43
CA ASP A 46 -0.68 -3.99 10.52
C ASP A 46 -1.27 -2.94 11.47
N LYS A 47 -0.82 -1.71 11.38
CA LYS A 47 -1.33 -0.64 12.22
C LYS A 47 -2.45 0.14 11.56
N THR A 48 -2.90 -0.29 10.41
CA THR A 48 -4.03 0.35 9.73
C THR A 48 -5.30 -0.42 10.05
N PRO A 49 -6.48 0.17 9.74
CA PRO A 49 -7.75 -0.47 10.12
C PRO A 49 -8.02 -1.81 9.45
N GLY A 50 -7.32 -2.11 8.36
CA GLY A 50 -7.53 -3.37 7.69
C GLY A 50 -7.13 -3.27 6.23
N GLU A 51 -6.98 -4.44 5.63
CA GLU A 51 -6.49 -4.51 4.27
C GLU A 51 -7.43 -3.86 3.27
N VAL A 52 -8.73 -3.96 3.52
CA VAL A 52 -9.71 -3.37 2.64
C VAL A 52 -9.53 -1.85 2.59
N PHE A 53 -9.29 -1.25 3.76
CA PHE A 53 -9.11 0.18 3.82
C PHE A 53 -7.73 0.62 3.36
N LEU A 54 -6.75 -0.25 3.49
CA LEU A 54 -5.37 0.10 3.19
C LEU A 54 -5.19 0.52 1.74
N LYS A 55 -5.78 -0.23 0.82
CA LYS A 55 -5.69 0.10 -0.59
C LYS A 55 -6.32 1.46 -0.87
N GLY A 56 -7.48 1.72 -0.23
CA GLY A 56 -8.15 3.00 -0.38
C GLY A 56 -7.33 4.14 0.19
N ILE A 57 -6.67 3.91 1.32
CA ILE A 57 -5.82 4.92 1.93
C ILE A 57 -4.67 5.25 0.98
N ILE A 58 -4.02 4.23 0.44
CA ILE A 58 -2.90 4.44 -0.47
C ILE A 58 -3.35 5.22 -1.70
N ARG A 59 -4.49 4.84 -2.27
CA ARG A 59 -4.99 5.50 -3.45
C ARG A 59 -5.32 6.97 -3.18
N ASN A 60 -6.08 7.23 -2.12
CA ASN A 60 -6.49 8.60 -1.82
C ASN A 60 -5.29 9.47 -1.45
N TYR A 61 -4.38 8.92 -0.66
CA TYR A 61 -3.20 9.65 -0.25
C TYR A 61 -2.31 9.95 -1.45
N GLY A 62 -2.13 8.94 -2.30
CA GLY A 62 -1.34 9.13 -3.52
C GLY A 62 -1.91 10.22 -4.41
N ASN A 63 -3.24 10.19 -4.62
CA ASN A 63 -3.88 11.22 -5.43
C ASN A 63 -3.67 12.60 -4.84
N TYR A 64 -3.82 12.71 -3.53
CA TYR A 64 -3.61 13.98 -2.85
C TYR A 64 -2.19 14.51 -3.07
N LEU A 65 -1.23 13.62 -3.08
CA LEU A 65 0.17 14.00 -3.24
C LEU A 65 0.57 14.22 -4.70
N GLY A 66 -0.38 14.08 -5.62
CA GLY A 66 -0.09 14.29 -7.03
C GLY A 66 0.49 13.08 -7.73
N LEU A 67 0.39 11.93 -7.09
CA LEU A 67 0.85 10.67 -7.67
C LEU A 67 -0.31 9.95 -8.32
N ASN A 68 -0.01 8.85 -8.99
CA ASN A 68 -1.05 8.01 -9.54
C ASN A 68 -1.55 7.07 -8.44
N GLY A 69 -2.59 7.51 -7.72
CA GLY A 69 -3.11 6.76 -6.59
C GLY A 69 -3.55 5.35 -6.94
N PRO A 70 -4.36 5.18 -7.98
CA PRO A 70 -4.78 3.83 -8.37
C PRO A 70 -3.60 2.91 -8.68
N GLU A 71 -2.58 3.44 -9.34
CA GLU A 71 -1.41 2.63 -9.66
C GLU A 71 -0.67 2.20 -8.40
N LEU A 72 -0.54 3.10 -7.44
CA LEU A 72 0.12 2.76 -6.17
C LEU A 72 -0.68 1.71 -5.42
N GLY A 73 -2.00 1.83 -5.41
CA GLY A 73 -2.84 0.84 -4.76
C GLY A 73 -2.70 -0.52 -5.42
N ASN A 74 -2.63 -0.54 -6.75
CA ASN A 74 -2.43 -1.79 -7.46
C ASN A 74 -1.06 -2.38 -7.18
N GLU A 75 -0.04 -1.54 -7.09
CA GLU A 75 1.30 -2.01 -6.80
C GLU A 75 1.38 -2.63 -5.41
N TYR A 76 0.74 -1.99 -4.43
CA TYR A 76 0.67 -2.56 -3.11
C TYR A 76 -0.02 -3.91 -3.14
N LYS A 77 -1.14 -3.99 -3.84
CA LYS A 77 -1.89 -5.23 -3.92
C LYS A 77 -1.07 -6.33 -4.59
N ALA A 78 -0.34 -5.98 -5.64
CA ALA A 78 0.48 -6.96 -6.34
C ALA A 78 1.59 -7.49 -5.44
N ARG A 79 2.22 -6.63 -4.66
CA ARG A 79 3.26 -7.06 -3.75
C ARG A 79 2.69 -7.95 -2.65
N ALA A 80 1.53 -7.59 -2.12
CA ALA A 80 0.90 -8.41 -1.09
C ALA A 80 0.51 -9.76 -1.66
N ALA A 81 0.00 -9.78 -2.89
CA ALA A 81 -0.36 -11.04 -3.54
C ALA A 81 0.87 -11.91 -3.79
N GLY A 82 1.97 -11.28 -4.16
CA GLY A 82 3.21 -12.01 -4.36
C GLY A 82 3.70 -12.66 -3.09
N MET A 83 3.65 -11.93 -1.99
CA MET A 83 4.05 -12.47 -0.71
C MET A 83 3.13 -13.61 -0.28
N ALA A 84 1.83 -13.44 -0.50
CA ALA A 84 0.89 -14.50 -0.17
C ALA A 84 1.12 -15.73 -1.02
N ALA A 85 1.41 -15.54 -2.29
CA ALA A 85 1.68 -16.66 -3.18
C ALA A 85 2.91 -17.43 -2.74
N GLU A 86 3.93 -16.71 -2.30
CA GLU A 86 5.13 -17.37 -1.81
C GLU A 86 4.87 -18.15 -0.54
N ALA A 87 4.07 -17.58 0.35
CA ALA A 87 3.74 -18.27 1.59
C ALA A 87 2.99 -19.57 1.30
N VAL A 88 2.05 -19.50 0.37
CA VAL A 88 1.30 -20.69 -0.03
C VAL A 88 2.23 -21.74 -0.61
N ARG A 89 3.15 -21.29 -1.46
CA ARG A 89 4.08 -22.22 -2.09
C ARG A 89 4.98 -22.90 -1.08
N SER A 90 5.47 -22.14 -0.10
CA SER A 90 6.36 -22.71 0.90
C SER A 90 5.62 -23.69 1.79
N GLN A 91 4.31 -23.56 1.93
CA GLN A 91 3.51 -24.52 2.66
C GLN A 91 3.08 -25.70 1.80
N GLY A 92 3.38 -25.65 0.53
CA GLY A 92 3.02 -26.76 -0.34
C GLY A 92 1.57 -26.82 -0.71
N ILE A 93 0.86 -25.76 -0.50
CA ILE A 93 -0.58 -25.75 -0.74
C ILE A 93 -0.85 -25.39 -2.19
N ARG A 94 -1.76 -26.10 -2.80
CA ARG A 94 -2.13 -25.89 -4.20
C ARG A 94 -3.61 -25.64 -4.38
N GLU A 95 -4.29 -25.28 -3.32
CA GLU A 95 -5.73 -25.08 -3.39
C GLU A 95 -6.12 -24.05 -4.43
N VAL A 96 -5.35 -22.97 -4.50
CA VAL A 96 -5.68 -21.92 -5.45
C VAL A 96 -5.66 -22.45 -6.88
N GLU A 97 -4.65 -23.22 -7.19
CA GLU A 97 -4.55 -23.80 -8.51
C GLU A 97 -5.63 -24.82 -8.78
N LYS A 98 -5.95 -25.61 -7.76
CA LYS A 98 -7.02 -26.60 -7.91
C LYS A 98 -8.35 -25.94 -8.21
N VAL A 99 -8.63 -24.87 -7.49
CA VAL A 99 -9.88 -24.14 -7.72
C VAL A 99 -9.95 -23.64 -9.14
N ARG A 100 -8.84 -23.09 -9.63
CA ARG A 100 -8.82 -22.58 -10.99
C ARG A 100 -9.01 -23.70 -12.02
N LEU A 101 -8.38 -24.82 -11.77
CA LEU A 101 -8.47 -25.93 -12.70
C LEU A 101 -9.87 -26.53 -12.75
N ASN A 102 -10.59 -26.42 -11.67
CA ASN A 102 -11.95 -26.98 -11.61
C ASN A 102 -12.96 -26.10 -12.34
N ILE A 103 -12.58 -24.94 -12.70
CA ILE A 103 -13.44 -24.07 -13.47
C ILE A 103 -13.41 -24.42 -14.94
#